data_9b2af61c391763d098b5051a22e258ce
#
_entry.id   9b2af61c391763d098b5051a22e258ce
#
_cell.length_a   1.000
_cell.length_b   1.000
_cell.length_c   1.000
_cell.angle_alpha   90.00
_cell.angle_beta   90.00
_cell.angle_gamma   90.00
#
_symmetry.space_group_name_H-M   'P 1'
#
loop_
_entity.id
_entity.type
_entity.pdbx_description
1 polymer ?
#
loop_
_entity_poly.entity_id
_entity_poly.type
_entity_poly.pdbx_seq_one_letter_code
_entity_poly.pdbx_strand_id
1 'polypeptide(L)'
;MRDADTATAATDTTNPTDTSDGDGPTGESTDGGASPSAARSAHGASTSGRADEIRRVLTAVSGVPITPGNRVDLLRNGDEIFPAMLRAIREAERSVDLLTFVYWTGDVGGRFATEIAEAARRGVRARILLDALGAKSVDDELVGTMRSAGADVRFFRPPDPRHPIQATHRTHRKVLVCDEQVGFTGGVGIADEWDGDGRTSGCWRDTHVRLTGPAVAGLRASFLDNWVESDHTLFDVAFDHFPELEHAGDSAVQVIKGTSEPGWNDISMTVRALVELAEHDIRITTAYFVPDDDLQTRLIRARRRGVDVRLLLPGPEADKRFVQLAGEARYRELLDADIDVACYQPSMLHAKVMTVDGSVAVIGSANFNHRSTSLDEEVNLVVFDEDVASALDRDFDDDLRHSEQLDPSRWRRRTLPQRALEQVMHLVRPWM
;
A
#
# COMPACT_ATOMS: atom_id res chain seq x y z
N MET A 1 56.06 -17.98 13.08
CA MET A 1 56.65 -19.26 13.43
C MET A 1 55.79 -20.31 12.81
N ARG A 2 56.25 -20.75 11.63
CA ARG A 2 56.18 -22.04 10.98
C ARG A 2 54.79 -22.58 10.64
N ASP A 3 54.44 -22.57 9.42
CA ASP A 3 54.82 -23.38 8.22
C ASP A 3 53.86 -24.55 8.07
N ALA A 4 53.11 -24.57 6.98
CA ALA A 4 53.38 -25.30 5.73
C ALA A 4 52.97 -26.76 5.86
N ASP A 5 52.40 -27.50 4.95
CA ASP A 5 52.59 -27.64 3.52
C ASP A 5 51.51 -28.59 2.94
N THR A 6 51.08 -28.32 1.74
CA THR A 6 51.09 -29.08 0.48
C THR A 6 50.64 -30.56 0.47
N ALA A 7 49.84 -31.06 -0.48
CA ALA A 7 50.10 -31.37 -1.87
C ALA A 7 48.92 -32.16 -2.49
N THR A 8 48.44 -31.77 -3.62
CA THR A 8 48.51 -32.36 -4.98
C THR A 8 48.31 -33.88 -5.17
N ALA A 9 47.38 -34.26 -6.03
CA ALA A 9 47.66 -35.11 -7.21
C ALA A 9 46.42 -35.35 -8.09
N ALA A 10 46.61 -35.11 -9.36
CA ALA A 10 45.76 -35.43 -10.52
C ALA A 10 46.00 -36.82 -11.02
N THR A 11 45.07 -37.34 -11.84
CA THR A 11 45.27 -38.19 -13.07
C THR A 11 43.87 -38.67 -13.48
N ASP A 12 43.36 -38.36 -14.60
CA ASP A 12 43.58 -38.52 -16.04
C ASP A 12 43.06 -39.87 -16.60
N THR A 13 42.53 -39.77 -17.85
CA THR A 13 42.30 -40.78 -18.88
C THR A 13 40.98 -41.58 -18.82
N THR A 14 40.20 -41.83 -19.83
CA THR A 14 40.29 -41.74 -21.30
C THR A 14 38.91 -42.10 -21.88
N ASN A 15 38.59 -41.50 -23.03
CA ASN A 15 37.55 -41.97 -23.98
C ASN A 15 38.10 -43.13 -24.81
N PRO A 16 37.29 -44.00 -25.43
CA PRO A 16 37.04 -43.82 -26.85
C PRO A 16 35.68 -44.32 -27.41
N THR A 17 35.22 -43.61 -28.42
CA THR A 17 34.63 -43.95 -29.74
C THR A 17 34.10 -45.37 -29.99
N ASP A 18 32.93 -45.55 -30.62
CA ASP A 18 32.81 -45.78 -32.04
C ASP A 18 31.35 -46.01 -32.54
N THR A 19 31.05 -45.44 -33.67
CA THR A 19 30.18 -45.64 -34.80
C THR A 19 29.17 -46.78 -34.87
N SER A 20 27.96 -46.53 -35.41
CA SER A 20 27.55 -46.93 -36.80
C SER A 20 26.08 -46.65 -37.12
N ASP A 21 25.91 -46.23 -38.34
CA ASP A 21 24.80 -46.03 -39.25
C ASP A 21 23.55 -46.92 -39.17
N GLY A 22 22.42 -46.36 -39.66
CA GLY A 22 21.34 -47.17 -40.24
C GLY A 22 19.99 -46.47 -40.38
N ASP A 23 19.77 -45.93 -41.58
CA ASP A 23 18.51 -45.80 -42.33
C ASP A 23 17.15 -45.47 -41.67
N GLY A 24 16.49 -44.40 -42.22
CA GLY A 24 15.07 -44.16 -42.15
C GLY A 24 14.26 -45.10 -43.08
N PRO A 25 12.95 -44.98 -43.21
CA PRO A 25 12.21 -43.78 -43.50
C PRO A 25 10.75 -43.72 -42.96
N THR A 26 10.06 -42.60 -43.35
CA THR A 26 8.62 -42.38 -43.53
C THR A 26 7.73 -42.06 -42.34
N GLY A 27 7.33 -40.84 -42.29
CA GLY A 27 6.07 -40.17 -42.34
C GLY A 27 4.91 -40.66 -41.45
N GLU A 28 4.54 -39.79 -40.53
CA GLU A 28 3.12 -39.51 -40.25
C GLU A 28 2.99 -38.23 -39.42
N SER A 29 2.27 -37.25 -39.99
CA SER A 29 1.84 -36.04 -39.32
C SER A 29 0.80 -36.38 -38.26
N THR A 30 1.06 -36.11 -37.02
CA THR A 30 0.03 -35.96 -36.00
C THR A 30 0.09 -34.57 -35.40
N ASP A 31 -0.98 -33.86 -35.70
CA ASP A 31 -1.40 -32.61 -35.12
C ASP A 31 -1.49 -32.78 -33.59
N GLY A 32 -0.50 -32.28 -32.87
CA GLY A 32 -0.42 -32.32 -31.40
C GLY A 32 -0.90 -31.03 -30.80
N GLY A 33 -2.22 -30.89 -30.67
CA GLY A 33 -2.82 -29.83 -29.87
C GLY A 33 -2.23 -29.81 -28.47
N ALA A 34 -1.47 -28.76 -28.15
CA ALA A 34 -0.91 -28.54 -26.83
C ALA A 34 -2.05 -28.46 -25.79
N SER A 35 -2.00 -29.36 -24.82
CA SER A 35 -2.98 -29.43 -23.73
C SER A 35 -2.95 -28.14 -22.90
N PRO A 36 -4.12 -27.56 -22.50
CA PRO A 36 -4.17 -26.35 -21.69
C PRO A 36 -3.41 -26.43 -20.36
N SER A 37 -3.14 -27.65 -19.88
CA SER A 37 -2.37 -27.94 -18.67
C SER A 37 -0.87 -27.61 -18.80
N ALA A 38 -0.27 -27.83 -19.98
CA ALA A 38 1.16 -27.55 -20.18
C ALA A 38 1.43 -26.03 -20.28
N ALA A 39 0.50 -25.27 -20.85
CA ALA A 39 0.60 -23.81 -20.91
C ALA A 39 0.48 -23.14 -19.53
N ARG A 40 -0.38 -23.66 -18.64
CA ARG A 40 -0.47 -23.21 -17.25
C ARG A 40 0.77 -23.53 -16.43
N SER A 41 1.38 -24.72 -16.63
CA SER A 41 2.59 -25.11 -15.90
C SER A 41 3.82 -24.29 -16.32
N ALA A 42 3.95 -23.94 -17.60
CA ALA A 42 5.05 -23.11 -18.09
C ALA A 42 4.90 -21.63 -17.67
N HIS A 43 3.68 -21.12 -17.60
CA HIS A 43 3.40 -19.76 -17.13
C HIS A 43 3.66 -19.63 -15.61
N GLY A 44 3.20 -20.59 -14.80
CA GLY A 44 3.43 -20.61 -13.36
C GLY A 44 4.89 -20.75 -12.94
N ALA A 45 5.72 -21.44 -13.72
CA ALA A 45 7.16 -21.54 -13.44
C ALA A 45 7.93 -20.24 -13.75
N SER A 46 7.45 -19.45 -14.71
CA SER A 46 8.01 -18.13 -15.06
C SER A 46 7.62 -17.06 -14.04
N THR A 47 6.37 -17.04 -13.60
CA THR A 47 5.86 -16.07 -12.60
C THR A 47 6.48 -16.30 -11.21
N SER A 48 6.66 -17.54 -10.78
CA SER A 48 7.32 -17.85 -9.50
C SER A 48 8.78 -17.36 -9.46
N GLY A 49 9.56 -17.56 -10.50
CA GLY A 49 10.94 -17.07 -10.57
C GLY A 49 11.04 -15.54 -10.52
N ARG A 50 10.06 -14.85 -11.12
CA ARG A 50 10.00 -13.39 -11.13
C ARG A 50 9.60 -12.81 -9.77
N ALA A 51 8.59 -13.38 -9.14
CA ALA A 51 8.20 -12.99 -7.79
C ALA A 51 9.37 -13.14 -6.79
N ASP A 52 10.16 -14.19 -6.92
CA ASP A 52 11.35 -14.42 -6.08
C ASP A 52 12.47 -13.39 -6.38
N GLU A 53 12.65 -12.97 -7.62
CA GLU A 53 13.57 -11.88 -7.96
C GLU A 53 13.14 -10.57 -7.33
N ILE A 54 11.87 -10.21 -7.48
CA ILE A 54 11.29 -9.00 -6.87
C ILE A 54 11.49 -9.05 -5.34
N ARG A 55 11.19 -10.16 -4.70
CA ARG A 55 11.41 -10.36 -3.25
C ARG A 55 12.85 -10.10 -2.83
N ARG A 56 13.83 -10.65 -3.56
CA ARG A 56 15.26 -10.42 -3.27
C ARG A 56 15.64 -8.95 -3.40
N VAL A 57 15.20 -8.29 -4.46
CA VAL A 57 15.50 -6.87 -4.68
C VAL A 57 14.86 -6.01 -3.59
N LEU A 58 13.58 -6.20 -3.28
CA LEU A 58 12.89 -5.39 -2.27
C LEU A 58 13.48 -5.60 -0.87
N THR A 59 13.84 -6.83 -0.51
CA THR A 59 14.53 -7.10 0.76
C THR A 59 15.89 -6.40 0.81
N ALA A 60 16.66 -6.42 -0.28
CA ALA A 60 17.97 -5.78 -0.32
C ALA A 60 17.89 -4.25 -0.27
N VAL A 61 16.87 -3.66 -0.92
CA VAL A 61 16.70 -2.20 -1.02
C VAL A 61 16.16 -1.60 0.27
N SER A 62 15.16 -2.21 0.90
CA SER A 62 14.51 -1.68 2.10
C SER A 62 15.14 -2.19 3.41
N GLY A 63 15.86 -3.31 3.38
CA GLY A 63 16.32 -3.99 4.59
C GLY A 63 15.20 -4.60 5.43
N VAL A 64 13.95 -4.49 5.01
CA VAL A 64 12.78 -5.02 5.72
C VAL A 64 12.53 -6.46 5.28
N PRO A 65 12.34 -7.40 6.22
CA PRO A 65 12.10 -8.80 5.86
C PRO A 65 10.72 -8.98 5.22
N ILE A 66 10.62 -9.93 4.29
CA ILE A 66 9.37 -10.44 3.77
C ILE A 66 8.95 -11.63 4.63
N THR A 67 7.80 -11.53 5.26
CA THR A 67 7.28 -12.51 6.22
C THR A 67 6.27 -13.42 5.54
N PRO A 68 6.49 -14.74 5.44
CA PRO A 68 5.53 -15.69 4.89
C PRO A 68 4.43 -16.05 5.91
N GLY A 69 3.44 -16.79 5.47
CA GLY A 69 2.43 -17.37 6.35
C GLY A 69 1.30 -16.43 6.75
N ASN A 70 1.01 -15.42 5.94
CA ASN A 70 -0.06 -14.48 6.26
C ASN A 70 -1.32 -14.74 5.44
N ARG A 71 -2.44 -14.34 5.99
CA ARG A 71 -3.71 -14.21 5.29
C ARG A 71 -4.05 -12.72 5.13
N VAL A 72 -4.35 -12.33 3.91
CA VAL A 72 -4.68 -10.97 3.50
C VAL A 72 -6.12 -10.96 2.98
N ASP A 73 -7.04 -10.41 3.76
CA ASP A 73 -8.43 -10.25 3.34
C ASP A 73 -8.62 -8.80 2.85
N LEU A 74 -9.02 -8.61 1.59
CA LEU A 74 -9.34 -7.31 1.02
C LEU A 74 -10.71 -6.85 1.50
N LEU A 75 -10.81 -5.62 1.97
CA LEU A 75 -12.03 -4.96 2.40
C LEU A 75 -12.26 -3.72 1.55
N ARG A 76 -13.45 -3.59 1.00
CA ARG A 76 -13.83 -2.52 0.08
C ARG A 76 -14.84 -1.61 0.71
N ASN A 77 -14.59 -0.32 0.66
CA ASN A 77 -15.50 0.72 1.09
C ASN A 77 -15.98 0.58 2.55
N GLY A 78 -16.70 1.57 3.06
CA GLY A 78 -17.17 1.55 4.43
C GLY A 78 -18.04 0.35 4.79
N ASP A 79 -18.83 -0.14 3.83
CA ASP A 79 -19.76 -1.26 4.02
C ASP A 79 -19.06 -2.57 4.44
N GLU A 80 -17.81 -2.81 4.00
CA GLU A 80 -17.03 -3.97 4.43
C GLU A 80 -16.03 -3.61 5.54
N ILE A 81 -15.40 -2.42 5.45
CA ILE A 81 -14.29 -2.03 6.31
C ILE A 81 -14.74 -1.77 7.75
N PHE A 82 -15.73 -0.90 7.94
CA PHE A 82 -16.16 -0.54 9.30
C PHE A 82 -16.76 -1.69 10.09
N PRO A 83 -17.66 -2.53 9.52
CA PRO A 83 -18.13 -3.70 10.23
C PRO A 83 -17.03 -4.68 10.63
N ALA A 84 -15.98 -4.86 9.78
CA ALA A 84 -14.86 -5.74 10.09
C ALA A 84 -14.00 -5.18 11.23
N MET A 85 -13.66 -3.88 11.19
CA MET A 85 -12.87 -3.22 12.24
C MET A 85 -13.63 -3.17 13.57
N LEU A 86 -14.90 -2.76 13.58
CA LEU A 86 -15.73 -2.71 14.80
C LEU A 86 -15.92 -4.10 15.40
N ARG A 87 -16.06 -5.14 14.58
CA ARG A 87 -16.11 -6.52 15.06
C ARG A 87 -14.81 -6.92 15.76
N ALA A 88 -13.66 -6.61 15.16
CA ALA A 88 -12.36 -6.93 15.77
C ALA A 88 -12.17 -6.22 17.12
N ILE A 89 -12.61 -4.96 17.26
CA ILE A 89 -12.58 -4.22 18.53
C ILE A 89 -13.52 -4.88 19.57
N ARG A 90 -14.71 -5.27 19.13
CA ARG A 90 -15.71 -5.93 20.00
C ARG A 90 -15.22 -7.29 20.50
N GLU A 91 -14.56 -8.05 19.67
CA GLU A 91 -14.03 -9.39 19.95
C GLU A 91 -12.69 -9.36 20.69
N ALA A 92 -12.04 -8.20 20.79
CA ALA A 92 -10.76 -8.07 21.47
C ALA A 92 -10.88 -8.41 22.97
N GLU A 93 -9.90 -9.22 23.44
CA GLU A 93 -9.81 -9.71 24.83
C GLU A 93 -8.63 -9.10 25.59
N ARG A 94 -7.57 -8.66 24.89
CA ARG A 94 -6.32 -8.19 25.51
C ARG A 94 -5.95 -6.77 25.15
N SER A 95 -5.99 -6.41 23.86
CA SER A 95 -5.52 -5.11 23.42
C SER A 95 -6.21 -4.59 22.16
N VAL A 96 -6.38 -3.27 22.11
CA VAL A 96 -6.79 -2.50 20.94
C VAL A 96 -5.80 -1.35 20.78
N ASP A 97 -5.00 -1.39 19.73
CA ASP A 97 -4.05 -0.34 19.35
C ASP A 97 -4.56 0.33 18.06
N LEU A 98 -5.06 1.56 18.15
CA LEU A 98 -5.59 2.32 17.01
C LEU A 98 -4.76 3.58 16.75
N LEU A 99 -4.26 3.75 15.53
CA LEU A 99 -3.63 4.95 15.03
C LEU A 99 -4.35 5.41 13.77
N THR A 100 -4.81 6.66 13.73
CA THR A 100 -5.43 7.21 12.53
C THR A 100 -5.15 8.70 12.35
N PHE A 101 -5.06 9.14 11.09
CA PHE A 101 -4.98 10.55 10.75
C PHE A 101 -6.33 11.23 10.91
N VAL A 102 -7.39 10.69 10.27
CA VAL A 102 -8.75 11.22 10.37
C VAL A 102 -9.54 10.46 11.42
N TYR A 103 -10.07 11.20 12.38
CA TYR A 103 -11.13 10.77 13.28
C TYR A 103 -12.08 11.95 13.48
N TRP A 104 -13.22 11.94 12.83
CA TRP A 104 -14.17 13.06 12.89
C TRP A 104 -15.42 12.67 13.66
N THR A 105 -16.08 13.69 14.21
CA THR A 105 -17.39 13.53 14.82
C THR A 105 -18.42 13.19 13.74
N GLY A 106 -19.25 12.21 14.01
CA GLY A 106 -20.27 11.68 13.14
C GLY A 106 -20.73 10.31 13.62
N ASP A 107 -21.55 9.63 12.85
CA ASP A 107 -22.09 8.31 13.20
C ASP A 107 -20.97 7.27 13.28
N VAL A 108 -20.08 7.24 12.30
CA VAL A 108 -18.94 6.31 12.29
C VAL A 108 -18.03 6.58 13.48
N GLY A 109 -17.67 7.84 13.75
CA GLY A 109 -16.86 8.23 14.91
C GLY A 109 -17.51 7.79 16.23
N GLY A 110 -18.82 7.98 16.37
CA GLY A 110 -19.60 7.55 17.53
C GLY A 110 -19.59 6.03 17.73
N ARG A 111 -19.77 5.26 16.66
CA ARG A 111 -19.72 3.78 16.70
C ARG A 111 -18.35 3.29 17.17
N PHE A 112 -17.25 3.84 16.63
CA PHE A 112 -15.90 3.49 17.08
C PHE A 112 -15.64 3.87 18.53
N ALA A 113 -16.03 5.09 18.96
CA ALA A 113 -15.86 5.52 20.34
C ALA A 113 -16.62 4.60 21.33
N THR A 114 -17.83 4.17 20.97
CA THR A 114 -18.63 3.25 21.76
C THR A 114 -17.97 1.87 21.89
N GLU A 115 -17.54 1.25 20.81
CA GLU A 115 -16.91 -0.08 20.85
C GLU A 115 -15.56 -0.05 21.59
N ILE A 116 -14.76 1.00 21.41
CA ILE A 116 -13.51 1.20 22.16
C ILE A 116 -13.78 1.36 23.66
N ALA A 117 -14.78 2.17 24.02
CA ALA A 117 -15.16 2.35 25.42
C ALA A 117 -15.67 1.03 26.05
N GLU A 118 -16.45 0.25 25.32
CA GLU A 118 -16.90 -1.06 25.78
C GLU A 118 -15.75 -2.06 25.95
N ALA A 119 -14.80 -2.09 25.02
CA ALA A 119 -13.59 -2.89 25.13
C ALA A 119 -12.78 -2.50 26.39
N ALA A 120 -12.56 -1.20 26.60
CA ALA A 120 -11.86 -0.71 27.79
C ALA A 120 -12.58 -1.07 29.10
N ARG A 121 -13.93 -0.99 29.16
CA ARG A 121 -14.73 -1.43 30.33
C ARG A 121 -14.60 -2.93 30.60
N ARG A 122 -14.39 -3.75 29.57
CA ARG A 122 -14.10 -5.19 29.75
C ARG A 122 -12.69 -5.47 30.28
N GLY A 123 -11.85 -4.43 30.42
CA GLY A 123 -10.45 -4.55 30.86
C GLY A 123 -9.45 -4.74 29.71
N VAL A 124 -9.88 -4.59 28.45
CA VAL A 124 -9.00 -4.58 27.29
C VAL A 124 -8.14 -3.32 27.34
N ARG A 125 -6.83 -3.45 27.12
CA ARG A 125 -5.91 -2.31 27.01
C ARG A 125 -6.18 -1.57 25.68
N ALA A 126 -6.87 -0.44 25.74
CA ALA A 126 -7.16 0.38 24.59
C ALA A 126 -6.22 1.59 24.50
N ARG A 127 -5.38 1.65 23.47
CA ARG A 127 -4.47 2.77 23.15
C ARG A 127 -4.90 3.39 21.83
N ILE A 128 -5.27 4.66 21.85
CA ILE A 128 -5.82 5.38 20.71
C ILE A 128 -4.92 6.59 20.44
N LEU A 129 -4.29 6.62 19.27
CA LEU A 129 -3.43 7.73 18.85
C LEU A 129 -4.06 8.43 17.65
N LEU A 130 -4.45 9.67 17.85
CA LEU A 130 -5.09 10.52 16.85
C LEU A 130 -4.11 11.57 16.36
N ASP A 131 -3.98 11.79 15.06
CA ASP A 131 -3.22 12.93 14.56
C ASP A 131 -3.90 14.24 14.95
N ALA A 132 -3.18 15.14 15.62
CA ALA A 132 -3.79 16.36 16.16
C ALA A 132 -4.33 17.33 15.11
N LEU A 133 -3.84 17.25 13.85
CA LEU A 133 -4.35 18.07 12.76
C LEU A 133 -5.49 17.37 12.01
N GLY A 134 -5.32 16.09 11.70
CA GLY A 134 -6.30 15.29 10.98
C GLY A 134 -7.57 15.02 11.78
N ALA A 135 -7.44 14.88 13.10
CA ALA A 135 -8.56 14.66 14.03
C ALA A 135 -9.06 15.97 14.69
N LYS A 136 -8.74 17.15 14.15
CA LYS A 136 -9.17 18.45 14.71
C LYS A 136 -10.68 18.62 14.83
N SER A 137 -11.47 17.84 14.10
CA SER A 137 -12.93 17.88 14.09
C SER A 137 -13.56 16.80 14.98
N VAL A 138 -12.77 16.12 15.83
CA VAL A 138 -13.30 15.20 16.83
C VAL A 138 -13.80 15.98 18.03
N ASP A 139 -15.00 15.66 18.52
CA ASP A 139 -15.56 16.29 19.70
C ASP A 139 -14.93 15.76 20.98
N ASP A 140 -14.78 16.65 21.96
CA ASP A 140 -14.33 16.31 23.32
C ASP A 140 -15.23 15.26 23.99
N GLU A 141 -16.52 15.18 23.62
CA GLU A 141 -17.46 14.19 24.11
C GLU A 141 -17.08 12.77 23.70
N LEU A 142 -16.73 12.54 22.43
CA LEU A 142 -16.27 11.23 21.95
C LEU A 142 -14.97 10.81 22.61
N VAL A 143 -14.01 11.73 22.71
CA VAL A 143 -12.74 11.49 23.41
C VAL A 143 -12.99 11.23 24.90
N GLY A 144 -13.87 12.00 25.53
CA GLY A 144 -14.28 11.83 26.92
C GLY A 144 -14.94 10.48 27.18
N THR A 145 -15.76 10.00 26.24
CA THR A 145 -16.41 8.67 26.32
C THR A 145 -15.37 7.55 26.37
N MET A 146 -14.37 7.58 25.50
CA MET A 146 -13.29 6.59 25.48
C MET A 146 -12.42 6.68 26.76
N ARG A 147 -11.99 7.88 27.14
CA ARG A 147 -11.14 8.10 28.31
C ARG A 147 -11.82 7.71 29.64
N SER A 148 -13.09 8.07 29.82
CA SER A 148 -13.85 7.73 31.03
C SER A 148 -14.07 6.23 31.18
N ALA A 149 -14.04 5.48 30.10
CA ALA A 149 -14.10 4.02 30.09
C ALA A 149 -12.75 3.34 30.38
N GLY A 150 -11.64 4.10 30.43
CA GLY A 150 -10.30 3.59 30.70
C GLY A 150 -9.37 3.49 29.50
N ALA A 151 -9.79 3.96 28.31
CA ALA A 151 -8.90 4.00 27.16
C ALA A 151 -7.86 5.14 27.29
N ASP A 152 -6.60 4.88 26.88
CA ASP A 152 -5.55 5.90 26.75
C ASP A 152 -5.64 6.55 25.37
N VAL A 153 -6.20 7.76 25.31
CA VAL A 153 -6.37 8.52 24.06
C VAL A 153 -5.37 9.67 24.04
N ARG A 154 -4.49 9.67 23.05
CA ARG A 154 -3.45 10.68 22.84
C ARG A 154 -3.59 11.36 21.49
N PHE A 155 -2.99 12.56 21.40
CA PHE A 155 -2.90 13.31 20.15
C PHE A 155 -1.44 13.38 19.70
N PHE A 156 -1.19 12.94 18.46
CA PHE A 156 0.14 12.95 17.86
C PHE A 156 0.49 14.35 17.37
N ARG A 157 1.65 14.86 17.83
CA ARG A 157 2.21 16.18 17.49
C ARG A 157 1.17 17.31 17.52
N PRO A 158 0.58 17.61 18.70
CA PRO A 158 -0.32 18.76 18.84
C PRO A 158 0.41 20.04 18.42
N PRO A 159 -0.29 21.04 17.84
CA PRO A 159 0.32 22.27 17.40
C PRO A 159 1.08 22.95 18.56
N ASP A 160 2.39 23.14 18.38
CA ASP A 160 3.24 23.89 19.33
C ASP A 160 3.83 25.11 18.60
N PRO A 161 3.48 26.35 19.02
CA PRO A 161 4.03 27.56 18.43
C PRO A 161 5.57 27.66 18.50
N ARG A 162 6.21 26.88 19.39
CA ARG A 162 7.67 26.87 19.56
C ARG A 162 8.35 26.00 18.51
N HIS A 163 7.60 25.04 17.91
CA HIS A 163 8.12 24.10 16.94
C HIS A 163 7.23 24.04 15.67
N PRO A 164 7.09 25.16 14.93
CA PRO A 164 6.16 25.22 13.79
C PRO A 164 6.51 24.23 12.67
N ILE A 165 7.76 23.83 12.53
CA ILE A 165 8.21 22.84 11.52
C ILE A 165 7.64 21.45 11.84
N GLN A 166 7.52 21.06 13.10
CA GLN A 166 6.92 19.77 13.50
C GLN A 166 5.43 19.67 13.10
N ALA A 167 4.76 20.82 12.97
CA ALA A 167 3.38 20.85 12.52
C ALA A 167 3.20 20.43 11.05
N THR A 168 4.25 20.39 10.25
CA THR A 168 4.21 19.97 8.83
C THR A 168 4.40 18.46 8.65
N HIS A 169 5.03 17.79 9.61
CA HIS A 169 5.27 16.35 9.62
C HIS A 169 4.17 15.64 10.40
N ARG A 170 3.31 14.90 9.71
CA ARG A 170 2.11 14.28 10.29
C ARG A 170 2.18 12.77 10.19
N THR A 171 1.49 12.07 11.12
CA THR A 171 1.24 10.65 10.89
C THR A 171 0.02 10.49 10.01
N HIS A 172 0.24 9.97 8.80
CA HIS A 172 -0.85 9.63 7.90
C HIS A 172 -1.15 8.13 7.91
N ARG A 173 -0.48 7.37 8.79
CA ARG A 173 -0.74 5.94 9.01
C ARG A 173 -2.17 5.72 9.48
N LYS A 174 -2.76 4.63 9.04
CA LYS A 174 -4.05 4.12 9.48
C LYS A 174 -3.85 2.66 9.87
N VAL A 175 -3.81 2.42 11.17
CA VAL A 175 -3.49 1.12 11.74
C VAL A 175 -4.45 0.81 12.87
N LEU A 176 -5.09 -0.35 12.82
CA LEU A 176 -5.75 -0.96 13.95
C LEU A 176 -5.14 -2.34 14.18
N VAL A 177 -4.73 -2.64 15.39
CA VAL A 177 -4.29 -3.98 15.79
C VAL A 177 -5.05 -4.42 17.03
N CYS A 178 -5.70 -5.57 16.93
CA CYS A 178 -6.43 -6.19 18.04
C CYS A 178 -5.70 -7.46 18.51
N ASP A 179 -5.50 -7.58 19.81
CA ASP A 179 -4.88 -8.72 20.50
C ASP A 179 -3.51 -9.14 19.96
N GLU A 180 -2.80 -8.23 19.29
CA GLU A 180 -1.54 -8.47 18.58
C GLU A 180 -1.66 -9.50 17.43
N GLN A 181 -2.87 -9.94 17.08
CA GLN A 181 -3.14 -11.04 16.15
C GLN A 181 -3.83 -10.62 14.86
N VAL A 182 -4.65 -9.60 14.93
CA VAL A 182 -5.41 -9.09 13.76
C VAL A 182 -5.05 -7.65 13.53
N GLY A 183 -4.56 -7.35 12.33
CA GLY A 183 -4.18 -6.01 11.91
C GLY A 183 -5.06 -5.48 10.78
N PHE A 184 -5.25 -4.17 10.71
CA PHE A 184 -5.91 -3.48 9.61
C PHE A 184 -5.08 -2.30 9.16
N THR A 185 -4.99 -2.08 7.85
CA THR A 185 -4.39 -0.89 7.24
C THR A 185 -4.94 -0.63 5.85
N GLY A 186 -4.83 0.61 5.38
CA GLY A 186 -5.32 1.04 4.06
C GLY A 186 -5.55 2.54 4.01
N GLY A 187 -6.47 3.00 3.15
CA GLY A 187 -6.71 4.43 2.94
C GLY A 187 -7.71 5.06 3.90
N VAL A 188 -8.59 4.27 4.54
CA VAL A 188 -9.77 4.75 5.26
C VAL A 188 -9.44 5.53 6.54
N GLY A 189 -10.07 6.70 6.71
CA GLY A 189 -10.20 7.39 7.97
C GLY A 189 -11.46 6.99 8.73
N ILE A 190 -11.61 7.45 9.98
CA ILE A 190 -12.82 7.24 10.78
C ILE A 190 -13.71 8.47 10.64
N ALA A 191 -14.59 8.45 9.63
CA ALA A 191 -15.53 9.53 9.34
C ALA A 191 -16.65 9.04 8.41
N ASP A 192 -17.78 9.76 8.42
CA ASP A 192 -18.98 9.37 7.69
C ASP A 192 -18.81 9.40 6.16
N GLU A 193 -17.84 10.18 5.66
CA GLU A 193 -17.52 10.26 4.24
C GLU A 193 -17.06 8.93 3.64
N TRP A 194 -16.53 8.02 4.44
CA TRP A 194 -16.15 6.67 4.00
C TRP A 194 -17.28 5.64 4.22
N ASP A 195 -18.38 5.97 4.92
CA ASP A 195 -19.46 5.00 5.14
C ASP A 195 -20.27 4.80 3.86
N GLY A 196 -20.47 3.54 3.47
CA GLY A 196 -21.23 3.17 2.28
C GLY A 196 -20.43 2.43 1.21
N ASP A 197 -20.98 2.43 -0.02
CA ASP A 197 -20.59 1.56 -1.13
C ASP A 197 -19.45 2.09 -2.02
N GLY A 198 -18.99 3.32 -1.78
CA GLY A 198 -17.98 3.98 -2.61
C GLY A 198 -18.44 4.38 -4.01
N ARG A 199 -19.73 4.22 -4.33
CA ARG A 199 -20.34 4.51 -5.64
C ARG A 199 -21.39 5.60 -5.59
N THR A 200 -21.92 5.86 -4.41
CA THR A 200 -22.86 6.94 -4.15
C THR A 200 -22.07 8.22 -3.83
N SER A 201 -22.48 9.35 -4.40
CA SER A 201 -21.87 10.67 -4.10
C SER A 201 -21.86 10.93 -2.58
N GLY A 202 -20.71 11.31 -2.04
CA GLY A 202 -20.49 11.46 -0.61
C GLY A 202 -20.01 10.20 0.12
N CYS A 203 -20.04 9.02 -0.50
CA CYS A 203 -19.49 7.78 0.05
C CYS A 203 -18.16 7.46 -0.65
N TRP A 204 -17.03 7.69 0.01
CA TRP A 204 -15.71 7.58 -0.61
C TRP A 204 -15.32 6.15 -0.96
N ARG A 205 -14.80 5.96 -2.19
CA ARG A 205 -14.24 4.68 -2.65
C ARG A 205 -12.86 4.47 -2.04
N ASP A 206 -12.71 3.41 -1.24
CA ASP A 206 -11.42 3.09 -0.64
C ASP A 206 -11.18 1.58 -0.55
N THR A 207 -9.94 1.19 -0.28
CA THR A 207 -9.50 -0.19 -0.09
C THR A 207 -8.72 -0.30 1.21
N HIS A 208 -9.05 -1.31 2.00
CA HIS A 208 -8.41 -1.65 3.26
C HIS A 208 -8.06 -3.13 3.29
N VAL A 209 -7.17 -3.51 4.20
CA VAL A 209 -6.75 -4.90 4.39
C VAL A 209 -6.97 -5.30 5.83
N ARG A 210 -7.55 -6.49 6.02
CA ARG A 210 -7.44 -7.23 7.27
C ARG A 210 -6.31 -8.25 7.12
N LEU A 211 -5.34 -8.19 8.01
CA LEU A 211 -4.14 -9.01 8.03
C LEU A 211 -4.15 -9.91 9.26
N THR A 212 -3.89 -11.21 9.07
CA THR A 212 -3.61 -12.17 10.14
C THR A 212 -2.35 -12.95 9.82
N GLY A 213 -1.63 -13.39 10.84
CA GLY A 213 -0.34 -14.08 10.70
C GLY A 213 0.85 -13.22 11.11
N PRO A 214 2.08 -13.72 10.88
CA PRO A 214 3.30 -13.14 11.46
C PRO A 214 3.58 -11.68 11.10
N ALA A 215 3.13 -11.19 9.94
CA ALA A 215 3.36 -9.81 9.51
C ALA A 215 2.55 -8.75 10.31
N VAL A 216 1.55 -9.16 11.11
CA VAL A 216 0.83 -8.27 12.04
C VAL A 216 1.80 -7.56 13.00
N ALA A 217 2.89 -8.23 13.39
CA ALA A 217 3.94 -7.64 14.20
C ALA A 217 4.53 -6.35 13.57
N GLY A 218 4.70 -6.32 12.24
CA GLY A 218 5.17 -5.15 11.51
C GLY A 218 4.18 -3.97 11.55
N LEU A 219 2.87 -4.25 11.42
CA LEU A 219 1.83 -3.23 11.58
C LEU A 219 1.81 -2.67 13.01
N ARG A 220 1.89 -3.56 14.00
CA ARG A 220 1.95 -3.12 15.40
C ARG A 220 3.20 -2.31 15.69
N ALA A 221 4.34 -2.69 15.13
CA ALA A 221 5.56 -1.89 15.26
C ALA A 221 5.39 -0.48 14.69
N SER A 222 4.63 -0.31 13.59
CA SER A 222 4.35 1.02 13.04
C SER A 222 3.44 1.87 13.94
N PHE A 223 2.52 1.26 14.69
CA PHE A 223 1.76 1.94 15.75
C PHE A 223 2.69 2.37 16.89
N LEU A 224 3.53 1.46 17.37
CA LEU A 224 4.40 1.70 18.53
C LEU A 224 5.42 2.80 18.27
N ASP A 225 5.94 2.94 17.07
CA ASP A 225 6.83 4.05 16.69
C ASP A 225 6.21 5.41 17.08
N ASN A 226 4.98 5.64 16.66
CA ASN A 226 4.27 6.89 16.93
C ASN A 226 3.76 6.99 18.38
N TRP A 227 3.39 5.85 18.97
CA TRP A 227 2.93 5.82 20.36
C TRP A 227 4.03 6.25 21.34
N VAL A 228 5.24 5.70 21.18
CA VAL A 228 6.40 6.05 22.00
C VAL A 228 6.80 7.50 21.79
N GLU A 229 6.78 8.00 20.54
CA GLU A 229 7.06 9.41 20.25
C GLU A 229 6.06 10.36 20.95
N SER A 230 4.80 9.98 21.02
CA SER A 230 3.73 10.87 21.52
C SER A 230 3.87 11.28 22.98
N ASP A 231 4.58 10.51 23.79
CA ASP A 231 4.73 10.74 25.24
C ASP A 231 6.17 10.52 25.74
N HIS A 232 7.12 10.31 24.84
CA HIS A 232 8.52 9.98 25.17
C HIS A 232 8.66 8.83 26.19
N THR A 233 7.64 7.96 26.29
CA THR A 233 7.69 6.77 27.13
C THR A 233 8.59 5.74 26.51
N LEU A 234 9.41 5.10 27.31
CA LEU A 234 10.21 3.97 26.85
C LEU A 234 9.28 2.79 26.50
N PHE A 235 9.76 1.99 25.56
CA PHE A 235 9.16 0.72 25.22
C PHE A 235 9.00 -0.15 26.47
N ASP A 236 7.77 -0.50 26.82
CA ASP A 236 7.50 -1.36 27.97
C ASP A 236 7.43 -2.82 27.54
N VAL A 237 8.53 -3.54 27.76
CA VAL A 237 8.65 -4.96 27.39
C VAL A 237 7.53 -5.83 27.97
N ALA A 238 6.99 -5.45 29.16
CA ALA A 238 5.91 -6.21 29.79
C ALA A 238 4.56 -6.06 29.07
N PHE A 239 4.34 -4.90 28.43
CA PHE A 239 3.10 -4.58 27.73
C PHE A 239 3.25 -4.56 26.21
N ASP A 240 4.47 -4.33 25.69
CA ASP A 240 4.74 -4.26 24.26
C ASP A 240 5.33 -5.58 23.74
N HIS A 241 4.76 -6.66 24.22
CA HIS A 241 5.10 -8.02 23.82
C HIS A 241 4.74 -8.24 22.33
N PHE A 242 5.64 -8.92 21.62
CA PHE A 242 5.43 -9.38 20.26
C PHE A 242 5.36 -10.92 20.28
N PRO A 243 4.15 -11.49 20.36
CA PRO A 243 4.02 -12.94 20.36
C PRO A 243 4.47 -13.52 19.03
N GLU A 244 5.01 -14.73 19.05
CA GLU A 244 5.17 -15.53 17.85
C GLU A 244 3.77 -15.90 17.35
N LEU A 245 3.47 -15.50 16.11
CA LEU A 245 2.18 -15.74 15.49
C LEU A 245 2.25 -16.93 14.55
N GLU A 246 1.23 -17.79 14.63
CA GLU A 246 1.08 -18.92 13.73
C GLU A 246 0.79 -18.44 12.29
N HIS A 247 1.12 -19.30 11.33
CA HIS A 247 0.75 -19.08 9.94
C HIS A 247 -0.77 -19.14 9.79
N ALA A 248 -1.33 -18.12 9.10
CA ALA A 248 -2.76 -17.96 8.87
C ALA A 248 -3.17 -18.14 7.39
N GLY A 249 -2.20 -18.22 6.48
CA GLY A 249 -2.40 -18.36 5.04
C GLY A 249 -1.08 -18.48 4.30
N ASP A 250 -1.12 -18.28 2.98
CA ASP A 250 0.02 -18.51 2.09
C ASP A 250 0.70 -17.23 1.60
N SER A 251 0.11 -16.05 1.87
CA SER A 251 0.65 -14.78 1.42
C SER A 251 1.98 -14.46 2.11
N ALA A 252 2.98 -14.01 1.35
CA ALA A 252 4.18 -13.39 1.89
C ALA A 252 4.00 -11.87 1.89
N VAL A 253 4.26 -11.24 3.04
CA VAL A 253 3.96 -9.81 3.24
C VAL A 253 5.19 -9.08 3.78
N GLN A 254 5.47 -7.91 3.20
CA GLN A 254 6.45 -6.97 3.71
C GLN A 254 5.72 -5.72 4.21
N VAL A 255 5.95 -5.32 5.47
CA VAL A 255 5.37 -4.11 6.05
C VAL A 255 6.38 -2.98 5.94
N ILE A 256 6.16 -2.06 5.04
CA ILE A 256 7.04 -0.92 4.79
C ILE A 256 6.53 0.31 5.53
N LYS A 257 7.41 0.93 6.30
CA LYS A 257 7.13 2.18 7.02
C LYS A 257 7.78 3.36 6.31
N GLY A 258 6.99 4.38 6.01
CA GLY A 258 7.51 5.69 5.62
C GLY A 258 7.80 6.53 6.85
N THR A 259 8.95 7.18 6.90
CA THR A 259 9.32 8.14 7.94
C THR A 259 9.31 9.55 7.37
N SER A 260 9.08 10.53 8.24
CA SER A 260 9.05 11.95 7.86
C SER A 260 10.45 12.59 7.81
N GLU A 261 11.49 11.80 7.60
CA GLU A 261 12.87 12.32 7.48
C GLU A 261 13.17 12.78 6.04
N PRO A 262 13.80 13.92 5.86
CA PRO A 262 14.21 14.37 4.53
C PRO A 262 15.20 13.41 3.89
N GLY A 263 14.93 12.99 2.66
CA GLY A 263 15.84 12.20 1.86
C GLY A 263 15.22 10.90 1.36
N TRP A 264 15.66 9.79 1.90
CA TRP A 264 15.31 8.47 1.42
C TRP A 264 14.14 7.86 2.21
N ASN A 265 13.08 7.48 1.53
CA ASN A 265 11.90 6.86 2.13
C ASN A 265 11.69 5.46 1.54
N ASP A 266 11.58 4.44 2.39
CA ASP A 266 11.48 3.04 1.98
C ASP A 266 10.26 2.75 1.09
N ILE A 267 9.12 3.42 1.33
CA ILE A 267 7.93 3.30 0.47
C ILE A 267 8.25 3.82 -0.93
N SER A 268 8.89 4.99 -1.02
CA SER A 268 9.28 5.60 -2.28
C SER A 268 10.25 4.70 -3.06
N MET A 269 11.23 4.11 -2.37
CA MET A 269 12.18 3.18 -2.98
C MET A 269 11.52 1.89 -3.44
N THR A 270 10.63 1.33 -2.64
CA THR A 270 9.86 0.14 -2.97
C THR A 270 9.04 0.34 -4.25
N VAL A 271 8.29 1.45 -4.33
CA VAL A 271 7.49 1.79 -5.51
C VAL A 271 8.39 1.93 -6.75
N ARG A 272 9.52 2.64 -6.65
CA ARG A 272 10.44 2.80 -7.77
C ARG A 272 11.06 1.49 -8.22
N ALA A 273 11.46 0.64 -7.28
CA ALA A 273 11.99 -0.68 -7.58
C ALA A 273 10.95 -1.55 -8.31
N LEU A 274 9.70 -1.55 -7.86
CA LEU A 274 8.61 -2.27 -8.50
C LEU A 274 8.36 -1.76 -9.94
N VAL A 275 8.37 -0.44 -10.17
CA VAL A 275 8.23 0.12 -11.53
C VAL A 275 9.36 -0.29 -12.46
N GLU A 276 10.61 -0.35 -11.96
CA GLU A 276 11.75 -0.81 -12.76
C GLU A 276 11.72 -2.31 -13.03
N LEU A 277 11.19 -3.10 -12.10
CA LEU A 277 11.11 -4.55 -12.20
C LEU A 277 9.89 -5.05 -13.00
N ALA A 278 8.90 -4.21 -13.23
CA ALA A 278 7.70 -4.58 -13.98
C ALA A 278 8.03 -4.99 -15.43
N GLU A 279 7.42 -6.09 -15.88
CA GLU A 279 7.60 -6.66 -17.24
C GLU A 279 6.32 -6.62 -18.07
N HIS A 280 5.15 -6.73 -17.44
CA HIS A 280 3.87 -6.87 -18.14
C HIS A 280 2.93 -5.70 -17.89
N ASP A 281 2.55 -5.46 -16.65
CA ASP A 281 1.59 -4.42 -16.31
C ASP A 281 1.85 -3.76 -14.96
N ILE A 282 1.42 -2.50 -14.87
CA ILE A 282 1.37 -1.70 -13.63
C ILE A 282 0.01 -1.02 -13.59
N ARG A 283 -0.76 -1.24 -12.52
CA ARG A 283 -2.01 -0.53 -12.25
C ARG A 283 -1.87 0.25 -10.96
N ILE A 284 -2.20 1.54 -11.00
CA ILE A 284 -2.13 2.42 -9.83
C ILE A 284 -3.48 3.08 -9.62
N THR A 285 -4.04 2.89 -8.43
CA THR A 285 -5.21 3.63 -7.93
C THR A 285 -4.76 4.51 -6.77
N THR A 286 -4.95 5.82 -6.87
CA THR A 286 -4.52 6.73 -5.79
C THR A 286 -5.37 8.00 -5.71
N ALA A 287 -5.62 8.45 -4.47
CA ALA A 287 -6.36 9.69 -4.21
C ALA A 287 -5.62 10.94 -4.70
N TYR A 288 -4.29 10.95 -4.58
CA TYR A 288 -3.47 12.10 -4.97
C TYR A 288 -2.26 11.62 -5.77
N PHE A 289 -2.26 11.96 -7.06
CA PHE A 289 -1.18 11.62 -7.98
C PHE A 289 -0.42 12.88 -8.39
N VAL A 290 0.62 13.20 -7.63
CA VAL A 290 1.55 14.31 -7.90
C VAL A 290 2.97 13.73 -7.85
N PRO A 291 3.35 12.88 -8.80
CA PRO A 291 4.63 12.18 -8.78
C PRO A 291 5.77 13.18 -8.90
N ASP A 292 6.91 12.85 -8.30
CA ASP A 292 8.15 13.57 -8.59
C ASP A 292 8.69 13.22 -9.99
N ASP A 293 9.71 13.94 -10.43
CA ASP A 293 10.26 13.79 -11.77
C ASP A 293 10.88 12.41 -11.99
N ASP A 294 11.41 11.78 -10.94
CA ASP A 294 12.03 10.46 -11.04
C ASP A 294 10.96 9.37 -11.21
N LEU A 295 9.92 9.35 -10.36
CA LEU A 295 8.83 8.38 -10.49
C LEU A 295 8.11 8.51 -11.85
N GLN A 296 7.81 9.75 -12.29
CA GLN A 296 7.20 9.99 -13.58
C GLN A 296 8.08 9.47 -14.73
N THR A 297 9.39 9.75 -14.68
CA THR A 297 10.36 9.27 -15.68
C THR A 297 10.40 7.74 -15.73
N ARG A 298 10.34 7.07 -14.57
CA ARG A 298 10.34 5.60 -14.48
C ARG A 298 9.08 4.99 -15.07
N LEU A 299 7.90 5.54 -14.79
CA LEU A 299 6.64 5.08 -15.39
C LEU A 299 6.68 5.21 -16.93
N ILE A 300 7.17 6.35 -17.45
CA ILE A 300 7.34 6.55 -18.89
C ILE A 300 8.34 5.55 -19.47
N ARG A 301 9.44 5.26 -18.78
CA ARG A 301 10.41 4.23 -19.22
C ARG A 301 9.81 2.83 -19.19
N ALA A 302 9.04 2.48 -18.16
CA ALA A 302 8.33 1.21 -18.08
C ALA A 302 7.40 1.05 -19.30
N ARG A 303 6.60 2.07 -19.63
CA ARG A 303 5.74 2.08 -20.83
C ARG A 303 6.54 1.89 -22.12
N ARG A 304 7.70 2.56 -22.25
CA ARG A 304 8.60 2.41 -23.41
C ARG A 304 9.25 1.03 -23.53
N ARG A 305 9.38 0.30 -22.41
CA ARG A 305 9.81 -1.11 -22.39
C ARG A 305 8.70 -2.07 -22.84
N GLY A 306 7.47 -1.58 -22.97
CA GLY A 306 6.30 -2.38 -23.36
C GLY A 306 5.39 -2.74 -22.19
N VAL A 307 5.67 -2.26 -20.98
CA VAL A 307 4.79 -2.47 -19.82
C VAL A 307 3.48 -1.70 -20.01
N ASP A 308 2.35 -2.33 -19.74
CA ASP A 308 1.04 -1.70 -19.75
C ASP A 308 0.83 -0.92 -18.46
N VAL A 309 0.89 0.42 -18.53
CA VAL A 309 0.79 1.30 -17.35
C VAL A 309 -0.55 2.01 -17.37
N ARG A 310 -1.35 1.79 -16.31
CA ARG A 310 -2.69 2.37 -16.16
C ARG A 310 -2.84 3.07 -14.81
N LEU A 311 -3.43 4.26 -14.83
CA LEU A 311 -3.68 5.08 -13.66
C LEU A 311 -5.18 5.33 -13.49
N LEU A 312 -5.67 5.13 -12.27
CA LEU A 312 -7.04 5.45 -11.86
C LEU A 312 -7.01 6.50 -10.75
N LEU A 313 -7.57 7.65 -11.05
CA LEU A 313 -7.45 8.88 -10.25
C LEU A 313 -8.84 9.43 -9.89
N PRO A 314 -8.96 10.30 -8.89
CA PRO A 314 -10.23 10.97 -8.59
C PRO A 314 -10.74 11.81 -9.77
N GLY A 315 -12.03 11.79 -9.96
CA GLY A 315 -12.76 12.63 -10.90
C GLY A 315 -13.21 13.96 -10.30
N PRO A 316 -14.42 14.43 -10.64
CA PRO A 316 -14.94 15.73 -10.20
C PRO A 316 -15.23 15.80 -8.69
N GLU A 317 -15.45 14.66 -8.04
CA GLU A 317 -15.76 14.54 -6.59
C GLU A 317 -14.51 14.63 -5.70
N ALA A 318 -13.33 15.01 -6.23
CA ALA A 318 -12.10 15.16 -5.47
C ALA A 318 -12.24 16.18 -4.33
N ASP A 319 -11.90 15.79 -3.09
CA ASP A 319 -11.97 16.62 -1.88
C ASP A 319 -11.01 17.82 -1.91
N LYS A 320 -9.84 17.67 -2.55
CA LYS A 320 -8.81 18.69 -2.67
C LYS A 320 -8.55 19.05 -4.13
N ARG A 321 -9.44 19.81 -4.70
CA ARG A 321 -9.35 20.24 -6.11
C ARG A 321 -7.99 20.87 -6.47
N PHE A 322 -7.35 21.58 -5.55
CA PHE A 322 -6.05 22.21 -5.80
C PHE A 322 -4.91 21.16 -5.95
N VAL A 323 -4.95 20.03 -5.20
CA VAL A 323 -3.99 18.93 -5.35
C VAL A 323 -4.20 18.23 -6.68
N GLN A 324 -5.45 18.03 -7.07
CA GLN A 324 -5.79 17.47 -8.37
C GLN A 324 -5.24 18.34 -9.51
N LEU A 325 -5.42 19.66 -9.45
CA LEU A 325 -4.89 20.60 -10.46
C LEU A 325 -3.35 20.55 -10.54
N ALA A 326 -2.66 20.35 -9.40
CA ALA A 326 -1.21 20.18 -9.43
C ALA A 326 -0.77 18.86 -10.11
N GLY A 327 -1.54 17.78 -9.94
CA GLY A 327 -1.36 16.51 -10.64
C GLY A 327 -1.65 16.64 -12.14
N GLU A 328 -2.71 17.37 -12.50
CA GLU A 328 -3.12 17.60 -13.89
C GLU A 328 -2.01 18.20 -14.77
N ALA A 329 -1.09 18.98 -14.18
CA ALA A 329 0.07 19.51 -14.89
C ALA A 329 1.00 18.41 -15.45
N ARG A 330 0.99 17.24 -14.81
CA ARG A 330 1.84 16.07 -15.16
C ARG A 330 1.19 15.11 -16.15
N TYR A 331 -0.13 15.11 -16.25
CA TYR A 331 -0.84 14.12 -17.07
C TYR A 331 -0.48 14.22 -18.54
N ARG A 332 -0.11 15.41 -19.03
CA ARG A 332 0.30 15.60 -20.41
C ARG A 332 1.46 14.68 -20.82
N GLU A 333 2.53 14.65 -20.02
CA GLU A 333 3.71 13.84 -20.35
C GLU A 333 3.42 12.34 -20.28
N LEU A 334 2.54 11.93 -19.36
CA LEU A 334 2.07 10.55 -19.24
C LEU A 334 1.22 10.14 -20.46
N LEU A 335 0.25 10.98 -20.84
CA LEU A 335 -0.60 10.76 -22.01
C LEU A 335 0.19 10.79 -23.33
N ASP A 336 1.21 11.67 -23.44
CA ASP A 336 2.11 11.72 -24.60
C ASP A 336 3.03 10.49 -24.70
N ALA A 337 3.17 9.73 -23.60
CA ALA A 337 3.88 8.46 -23.52
C ALA A 337 2.97 7.22 -23.63
N ASP A 338 1.69 7.39 -24.02
CA ASP A 338 0.67 6.35 -24.14
C ASP A 338 0.38 5.62 -22.80
N ILE A 339 0.50 6.31 -21.66
CA ILE A 339 0.02 5.83 -20.37
C ILE A 339 -1.46 6.14 -20.25
N ASP A 340 -2.25 5.13 -19.91
CA ASP A 340 -3.69 5.26 -19.72
C ASP A 340 -4.00 5.96 -18.38
N VAL A 341 -4.78 7.03 -18.43
CA VAL A 341 -5.24 7.76 -17.25
C VAL A 341 -6.76 7.85 -17.28
N ALA A 342 -7.41 7.35 -16.26
CA ALA A 342 -8.85 7.42 -16.08
C ALA A 342 -9.22 8.13 -14.77
N CYS A 343 -10.37 8.81 -14.76
CA CYS A 343 -10.88 9.57 -13.63
C CYS A 343 -12.21 8.98 -13.14
N TYR A 344 -12.22 8.47 -11.91
CA TYR A 344 -13.39 7.88 -11.28
C TYR A 344 -14.49 8.90 -11.06
N GLN A 345 -15.72 8.59 -11.48
CA GLN A 345 -16.79 9.59 -11.53
C GLN A 345 -17.76 9.56 -10.35
N PRO A 346 -18.11 8.40 -9.75
CA PRO A 346 -19.25 8.31 -8.83
C PRO A 346 -19.04 9.06 -7.50
N SER A 347 -17.81 9.01 -6.96
CA SER A 347 -17.50 9.57 -5.64
C SER A 347 -16.02 9.92 -5.55
N MET A 348 -15.55 10.39 -4.38
CA MET A 348 -14.12 10.56 -4.13
C MET A 348 -13.42 9.20 -4.11
N LEU A 349 -12.49 8.97 -5.05
CA LEU A 349 -11.60 7.82 -5.05
C LEU A 349 -10.45 8.07 -4.08
N HIS A 350 -10.42 7.33 -2.97
CA HIS A 350 -9.42 7.57 -1.91
C HIS A 350 -8.49 6.37 -1.66
N ALA A 351 -8.59 5.28 -2.40
CA ALA A 351 -7.71 4.12 -2.31
C ALA A 351 -6.23 4.46 -2.65
N LYS A 352 -5.28 3.70 -2.11
CA LYS A 352 -3.86 3.76 -2.43
C LYS A 352 -3.38 2.33 -2.67
N VAL A 353 -3.44 1.94 -3.93
CA VAL A 353 -3.18 0.58 -4.38
C VAL A 353 -2.29 0.62 -5.62
N MET A 354 -1.35 -0.30 -5.70
CA MET A 354 -0.58 -0.58 -6.90
C MET A 354 -0.49 -2.09 -7.08
N THR A 355 -0.71 -2.59 -8.28
CA THR A 355 -0.42 -3.98 -8.64
C THR A 355 0.65 -4.01 -9.72
N VAL A 356 1.45 -5.07 -9.73
CA VAL A 356 2.53 -5.29 -10.68
C VAL A 356 2.50 -6.75 -11.14
N ASP A 357 2.45 -6.93 -12.45
CA ASP A 357 2.55 -8.21 -13.16
C ASP A 357 1.58 -9.29 -12.59
N GLY A 358 0.41 -8.86 -12.06
CA GLY A 358 -0.61 -9.75 -11.49
C GLY A 358 -0.15 -10.59 -10.30
N SER A 359 1.01 -10.31 -9.71
CA SER A 359 1.64 -11.15 -8.68
C SER A 359 2.06 -10.39 -7.41
N VAL A 360 2.21 -9.09 -7.50
CA VAL A 360 2.60 -8.22 -6.37
C VAL A 360 1.58 -7.10 -6.20
N ALA A 361 1.14 -6.87 -4.98
CA ALA A 361 0.28 -5.75 -4.63
C ALA A 361 0.91 -4.86 -3.56
N VAL A 362 0.74 -3.56 -3.69
CA VAL A 362 1.06 -2.56 -2.66
C VAL A 362 -0.23 -1.91 -2.21
N ILE A 363 -0.53 -1.98 -0.92
CA ILE A 363 -1.77 -1.45 -0.34
C ILE A 363 -1.42 -0.72 0.96
N GLY A 364 -1.93 0.48 1.16
CA GLY A 364 -1.66 1.17 2.42
C GLY A 364 -2.18 2.61 2.48
N SER A 365 -1.47 3.43 3.23
CA SER A 365 -1.87 4.81 3.47
C SER A 365 -1.20 5.83 2.55
N ALA A 366 -0.09 5.45 1.88
CA ALA A 366 0.73 6.38 1.10
C ALA A 366 0.16 6.71 -0.27
N ASN A 367 -0.02 8.00 -0.54
CA ASN A 367 -0.33 8.49 -1.88
C ASN A 367 0.92 8.56 -2.77
N PHE A 368 0.71 8.64 -4.08
CA PHE A 368 1.79 8.81 -5.06
C PHE A 368 2.09 10.31 -5.26
N ASN A 369 2.45 10.99 -4.15
CA ASN A 369 2.83 12.41 -4.15
C ASN A 369 4.05 12.65 -3.26
N HIS A 370 4.64 13.85 -3.39
CA HIS A 370 5.84 14.21 -2.62
C HIS A 370 5.58 14.22 -1.12
N ARG A 371 4.40 14.64 -0.68
CA ARG A 371 4.06 14.73 0.74
C ARG A 371 4.12 13.36 1.42
N SER A 372 3.45 12.35 0.87
CA SER A 372 3.47 10.97 1.41
C SER A 372 4.85 10.31 1.32
N THR A 373 5.69 10.73 0.37
CA THR A 373 7.02 10.13 0.19
C THR A 373 8.14 10.87 0.93
N SER A 374 7.86 12.01 1.60
CA SER A 374 8.92 12.83 2.20
C SER A 374 8.54 13.54 3.50
N LEU A 375 7.26 13.79 3.76
CA LEU A 375 6.81 14.61 4.89
C LEU A 375 5.92 13.85 5.87
N ASP A 376 5.08 12.97 5.38
CA ASP A 376 4.14 12.23 6.23
C ASP A 376 4.71 10.85 6.59
N GLU A 377 4.33 10.37 7.75
CA GLU A 377 4.61 9.00 8.17
C GLU A 377 3.50 8.10 7.63
N GLU A 378 3.89 7.10 6.90
CA GLU A 378 3.01 6.21 6.18
C GLU A 378 3.27 4.74 6.51
N VAL A 379 2.36 3.86 6.16
CA VAL A 379 2.56 2.41 6.20
C VAL A 379 1.91 1.75 5.00
N ASN A 380 2.67 0.90 4.31
CA ASN A 380 2.18 0.10 3.20
C ASN A 380 2.52 -1.38 3.41
N LEU A 381 1.64 -2.24 2.94
CA LEU A 381 1.90 -3.67 2.76
C LEU A 381 2.34 -3.91 1.31
N VAL A 382 3.43 -4.64 1.12
CA VAL A 382 3.75 -5.29 -0.14
C VAL A 382 3.39 -6.75 0.00
N VAL A 383 2.40 -7.18 -0.78
CA VAL A 383 1.82 -8.53 -0.72
C VAL A 383 2.24 -9.30 -1.96
N PHE A 384 2.88 -10.43 -1.76
CA PHE A 384 3.28 -11.38 -2.80
C PHE A 384 2.27 -12.52 -2.80
N ASP A 385 1.22 -12.34 -3.58
CA ASP A 385 0.09 -13.26 -3.66
C ASP A 385 -0.71 -12.96 -4.95
N GLU A 386 -0.76 -13.92 -5.87
CA GLU A 386 -1.43 -13.78 -7.16
C GLU A 386 -2.96 -13.62 -7.01
N ASP A 387 -3.57 -14.27 -6.01
CA ASP A 387 -5.01 -14.15 -5.77
C ASP A 387 -5.38 -12.76 -5.27
N VAL A 388 -4.56 -12.20 -4.37
CA VAL A 388 -4.72 -10.82 -3.87
C VAL A 388 -4.50 -9.80 -4.98
N ALA A 389 -3.41 -9.93 -5.76
CA ALA A 389 -3.13 -9.04 -6.88
C ALA A 389 -4.24 -9.10 -7.93
N SER A 390 -4.66 -10.30 -8.34
CA SER A 390 -5.75 -10.49 -9.29
C SER A 390 -7.10 -9.96 -8.78
N ALA A 391 -7.37 -10.03 -7.46
CA ALA A 391 -8.58 -9.45 -6.89
C ALA A 391 -8.57 -7.92 -6.99
N LEU A 392 -7.42 -7.27 -6.73
CA LEU A 392 -7.26 -5.83 -6.89
C LEU A 392 -7.30 -5.39 -8.35
N ASP A 393 -6.80 -6.22 -9.27
CA ASP A 393 -6.91 -5.97 -10.71
C ASP A 393 -8.38 -5.99 -11.16
N ARG A 394 -9.18 -6.92 -10.63
CA ARG A 394 -10.64 -6.93 -10.86
C ARG A 394 -11.33 -5.68 -10.29
N ASP A 395 -10.92 -5.23 -9.11
CA ASP A 395 -11.42 -3.99 -8.51
C ASP A 395 -11.08 -2.77 -9.37
N PHE A 396 -9.83 -2.71 -9.87
CA PHE A 396 -9.39 -1.67 -10.81
C PHE A 396 -10.23 -1.66 -12.10
N ASP A 397 -10.44 -2.83 -12.71
CA ASP A 397 -11.24 -2.96 -13.93
C ASP A 397 -12.73 -2.64 -13.69
N ASP A 398 -13.25 -2.93 -12.48
CA ASP A 398 -14.62 -2.54 -12.08
C ASP A 398 -14.74 -1.03 -11.91
N ASP A 399 -13.82 -0.40 -11.20
CA ASP A 399 -13.78 1.06 -11.02
C ASP A 399 -13.56 1.79 -12.34
N LEU A 400 -12.77 1.20 -13.26
CA LEU A 400 -12.51 1.74 -14.60
C LEU A 400 -13.79 1.84 -15.43
N ARG A 401 -14.75 0.88 -15.29
CA ARG A 401 -16.07 0.95 -15.96
C ARG A 401 -16.92 2.13 -15.52
N HIS A 402 -16.62 2.71 -14.36
CA HIS A 402 -17.28 3.89 -13.80
C HIS A 402 -16.44 5.16 -13.94
N SER A 403 -15.43 5.14 -14.80
CA SER A 403 -14.46 6.21 -14.96
C SER A 403 -14.50 6.82 -16.36
N GLU A 404 -14.09 8.09 -16.47
CA GLU A 404 -13.86 8.75 -17.74
C GLU A 404 -12.38 8.65 -18.09
N GLN A 405 -12.10 8.04 -19.27
CA GLN A 405 -10.75 7.99 -19.83
C GLN A 405 -10.31 9.38 -20.29
N LEU A 406 -9.12 9.83 -19.91
CA LEU A 406 -8.58 11.08 -20.38
C LEU A 406 -8.15 10.95 -21.86
N ASP A 407 -8.78 11.75 -22.72
CA ASP A 407 -8.42 11.83 -24.15
C ASP A 407 -7.20 12.75 -24.34
N PRO A 408 -6.06 12.23 -24.85
CA PRO A 408 -4.86 13.03 -25.10
C PRO A 408 -5.12 14.23 -26.03
N SER A 409 -6.03 14.08 -27.00
CA SER A 409 -6.34 15.14 -27.96
C SER A 409 -7.13 16.29 -27.34
N ARG A 410 -8.08 15.98 -26.46
CA ARG A 410 -8.83 16.96 -25.66
C ARG A 410 -7.91 17.62 -24.62
N TRP A 411 -7.02 16.86 -24.01
CA TRP A 411 -6.07 17.35 -23.01
C TRP A 411 -5.10 18.40 -23.59
N ARG A 412 -4.64 18.21 -24.82
CA ARG A 412 -3.79 19.18 -25.54
C ARG A 412 -4.52 20.50 -25.90
N ARG A 413 -5.85 20.49 -26.01
CA ARG A 413 -6.68 21.67 -26.38
C ARG A 413 -7.11 22.53 -25.22
N ARG A 414 -6.63 22.30 -24.00
CA ARG A 414 -6.98 23.09 -22.82
C ARG A 414 -6.57 24.56 -23.00
N THR A 415 -7.39 25.46 -22.41
CA THR A 415 -7.22 26.90 -22.55
C THR A 415 -5.94 27.42 -21.89
N LEU A 416 -5.42 28.56 -22.38
CA LEU A 416 -4.24 29.20 -21.80
C LEU A 416 -4.39 29.52 -20.30
N PRO A 417 -5.55 30.02 -19.80
CA PRO A 417 -5.73 30.24 -18.36
C PRO A 417 -5.62 28.96 -17.53
N GLN A 418 -6.17 27.83 -18.00
CA GLN A 418 -6.04 26.54 -17.32
C GLN A 418 -4.57 26.12 -17.20
N ARG A 419 -3.82 26.22 -18.30
CA ARG A 419 -2.36 25.91 -18.32
C ARG A 419 -1.55 26.82 -17.40
N ALA A 420 -1.91 28.11 -17.35
CA ALA A 420 -1.25 29.07 -16.45
C ALA A 420 -1.51 28.72 -14.97
N LEU A 421 -2.75 28.35 -14.62
CA LEU A 421 -3.10 27.91 -13.27
C LEU A 421 -2.33 26.65 -12.86
N GLU A 422 -2.21 25.66 -13.75
CA GLU A 422 -1.43 24.45 -13.53
C GLU A 422 0.07 24.75 -13.25
N GLN A 423 0.65 25.70 -14.00
CA GLN A 423 2.03 26.14 -13.77
C GLN A 423 2.22 26.81 -12.42
N VAL A 424 1.27 27.62 -11.98
CA VAL A 424 1.28 28.24 -10.65
C VAL A 424 1.18 27.15 -9.57
N MET A 425 0.28 26.19 -9.75
CA MET A 425 0.12 25.07 -8.81
C MET A 425 1.37 24.16 -8.75
N HIS A 426 2.12 24.07 -9.83
CA HIS A 426 3.42 23.37 -9.83
C HIS A 426 4.45 24.00 -8.87
N LEU A 427 4.40 25.31 -8.64
CA LEU A 427 5.31 25.99 -7.70
C LEU A 427 5.04 25.65 -6.23
N VAL A 428 3.80 25.27 -5.88
CA VAL A 428 3.43 24.88 -4.50
C VAL A 428 3.49 23.37 -4.27
N ARG A 429 3.91 22.60 -5.29
CA ARG A 429 4.09 21.14 -5.27
C ARG A 429 4.86 20.60 -4.05
N PRO A 430 5.98 21.20 -3.58
CA PRO A 430 6.73 20.68 -2.44
C PRO A 430 5.91 20.59 -1.14
N TRP A 431 4.77 21.24 -1.09
CA TRP A 431 3.88 21.32 0.08
C TRP A 431 2.63 20.43 -0.05
N MET A 432 2.49 19.68 -1.17
CA MET A 432 1.31 18.88 -1.52
C MET A 432 1.53 17.37 -1.38
#